data_bbe5d0ea17897593fc8ffe37ddf77f9a
#
_entry.id   bbe5d0ea17897593fc8ffe37ddf77f9a
#
_cell.length_a   1.000
_cell.length_b   1.000
_cell.length_c   1.000
_cell.angle_alpha   90.00
_cell.angle_beta   90.00
_cell.angle_gamma   90.00
#
_symmetry.space_group_name_H-M   'P 1'
#
loop_
_entity.id
_entity.type
_entity.pdbx_description
1 polymer ?
#
loop_
_entity_poly.entity_id
_entity_poly.type
_entity_poly.pdbx_seq_one_letter_code
_entity_poly.pdbx_strand_id
1 'polypeptide(L)'
;VGSEMCKETEVHAVFGENRYHDAISGIYEQKSHRIVPVDSCLIENANADEIIVSIRGLLKSFHIRPYNEDTGYGLLRHVLIRTGHVTGQIMVVLVLASPILPSKNNFVKALLKLHPEITTVVINVNNRNTSMVLGDKEHVIYGKGYIEDELCGKRFRISPKSFYQVNPVQTEILYGKALEY
;
A
#
# COMPACT_ATOMS: atom_id res chain seq x y z
N VAL A 1 28.19 12.71 8.84
CA VAL A 1 27.62 11.41 9.15
C VAL A 1 26.24 11.44 8.56
N GLY A 2 26.09 10.97 7.31
CA GLY A 2 24.78 10.86 6.69
C GLY A 2 23.96 9.86 7.48
N SER A 3 22.90 10.31 8.13
CA SER A 3 21.88 9.42 8.63
C SER A 3 21.20 8.80 7.40
N GLU A 4 21.53 7.56 7.05
CA GLU A 4 20.64 6.76 6.25
C GLU A 4 19.34 6.66 7.03
N MET A 5 18.38 7.50 6.68
CA MET A 5 17.05 7.39 7.26
C MET A 5 16.50 6.03 6.84
N CYS A 6 16.27 5.16 7.82
CA CYS A 6 15.61 3.90 7.55
C CYS A 6 14.23 4.19 6.98
N LYS A 7 14.02 3.79 5.74
CA LYS A 7 12.75 3.97 5.06
C LYS A 7 11.74 2.98 5.62
N GLU A 8 10.50 3.44 5.77
CA GLU A 8 9.41 2.60 6.22
C GLU A 8 9.09 1.50 5.20
N THR A 9 8.85 0.30 5.72
CA THR A 9 8.51 -0.88 4.91
C THR A 9 7.02 -1.02 4.63
N GLU A 10 6.20 -0.15 5.20
CA GLU A 10 4.76 -0.07 4.98
C GLU A 10 4.38 1.35 4.60
N VAL A 11 3.75 1.51 3.43
CA VAL A 11 3.30 2.78 2.90
C VAL A 11 1.81 2.71 2.63
N HIS A 12 1.07 3.71 3.09
CA HIS A 12 -0.36 3.80 2.93
C HIS A 12 -0.74 5.11 2.22
N ALA A 13 -1.39 5.00 1.08
CA ALA A 13 -1.92 6.13 0.34
C ALA A 13 -3.44 6.10 0.25
N VAL A 14 -4.05 7.25 0.44
CA VAL A 14 -5.47 7.51 0.17
C VAL A 14 -5.64 7.92 -1.28
N PHE A 15 -6.73 7.51 -1.91
CA PHE A 15 -7.08 7.90 -3.26
C PHE A 15 -8.36 8.73 -3.30
N GLY A 16 -8.37 9.76 -4.14
CA GLY A 16 -9.52 10.63 -4.34
C GLY A 16 -9.45 11.37 -5.66
N GLU A 17 -10.36 12.32 -5.86
CA GLU A 17 -10.41 13.19 -7.03
C GLU A 17 -10.17 14.64 -6.61
N ASN A 18 -9.44 15.39 -7.45
CA ASN A 18 -9.33 16.83 -7.31
C ASN A 18 -10.58 17.53 -7.87
N ARG A 19 -10.62 18.88 -7.81
CA ARG A 19 -11.72 19.69 -8.35
C ARG A 19 -11.93 19.58 -9.87
N TYR A 20 -10.95 19.01 -10.59
CA TYR A 20 -11.00 18.76 -12.03
C TYR A 20 -11.36 17.31 -12.38
N HIS A 21 -11.71 16.50 -11.38
CA HIS A 21 -11.96 15.07 -11.49
C HIS A 21 -10.75 14.23 -11.92
N ASP A 22 -9.52 14.74 -11.72
CA ASP A 22 -8.33 13.94 -11.87
C ASP A 22 -8.07 13.16 -10.58
N ALA A 23 -7.64 11.91 -10.74
CA ALA A 23 -7.25 11.09 -9.59
C ALA A 23 -6.02 11.68 -8.88
N ILE A 24 -6.10 11.76 -7.57
CA ILE A 24 -4.99 12.13 -6.69
C ILE A 24 -4.76 11.02 -5.67
N SER A 25 -3.53 10.94 -5.17
CA SER A 25 -3.14 10.04 -4.08
C SER A 25 -2.27 10.80 -3.07
N GLY A 26 -2.37 10.43 -1.81
CA GLY A 26 -1.63 11.10 -0.74
C GLY A 26 -2.14 10.72 0.64
N ILE A 27 -2.19 11.68 1.53
CA ILE A 27 -2.65 11.52 2.92
C ILE A 27 -3.83 12.43 3.21
N TYR A 28 -4.67 12.06 4.18
CA TYR A 28 -5.71 12.98 4.65
C TYR A 28 -5.11 14.12 5.45
N GLU A 29 -5.59 15.34 5.18
CA GLU A 29 -5.39 16.45 6.10
C GLU A 29 -6.07 16.15 7.45
N GLN A 30 -5.43 16.56 8.52
CA GLN A 30 -5.90 16.28 9.87
C GLN A 30 -7.38 16.68 10.07
N LYS A 31 -8.19 15.75 10.58
CA LYS A 31 -9.63 15.92 10.86
C LYS A 31 -10.47 16.30 9.62
N SER A 32 -10.07 15.91 8.44
CA SER A 32 -10.83 16.13 7.21
C SER A 32 -10.68 14.95 6.24
N HIS A 33 -11.55 14.90 5.20
CA HIS A 33 -11.38 13.99 4.07
C HIS A 33 -10.65 14.66 2.90
N ARG A 34 -10.08 15.85 3.11
CA ARG A 34 -9.26 16.51 2.09
C ARG A 34 -7.93 15.78 1.96
N ILE A 35 -7.59 15.41 0.72
CA ILE A 35 -6.34 14.73 0.42
C ILE A 35 -5.28 15.79 0.12
N VAL A 36 -4.15 15.69 0.80
CA VAL A 36 -2.91 16.38 0.48
C VAL A 36 -2.14 15.45 -0.48
N PRO A 37 -1.98 15.86 -1.77
CA PRO A 37 -1.28 15.01 -2.74
C PRO A 37 0.18 14.80 -2.33
N VAL A 38 0.64 13.55 -2.44
CA VAL A 38 2.03 13.15 -2.21
C VAL A 38 2.46 12.24 -3.35
N ASP A 39 3.55 12.59 -4.02
CA ASP A 39 4.16 11.80 -5.09
C ASP A 39 5.42 11.07 -4.63
N SER A 40 6.10 11.61 -3.62
CA SER A 40 7.25 10.99 -2.98
C SER A 40 7.41 11.46 -1.55
N CYS A 41 7.95 10.59 -0.69
CA CYS A 41 8.22 10.88 0.70
C CYS A 41 9.64 10.41 1.08
N LEU A 42 10.38 11.25 1.81
CA LEU A 42 11.77 10.94 2.18
C LEU A 42 11.89 9.76 3.15
N ILE A 43 10.86 9.52 3.98
CA ILE A 43 10.85 8.43 4.96
C ILE A 43 10.20 7.15 4.41
N GLU A 44 9.54 7.19 3.26
CA GLU A 44 8.91 6.04 2.64
C GLU A 44 9.84 5.33 1.64
N ASN A 45 9.50 4.10 1.31
CA ASN A 45 10.22 3.34 0.29
C ASN A 45 9.93 3.93 -1.11
N ALA A 46 10.97 4.31 -1.85
CA ALA A 46 10.81 4.96 -3.16
C ALA A 46 10.07 4.10 -4.18
N ASN A 47 10.27 2.77 -4.17
CA ASN A 47 9.52 1.87 -5.06
C ASN A 47 8.02 1.87 -4.71
N ALA A 48 7.68 2.00 -3.43
CA ALA A 48 6.29 2.11 -3.01
C ALA A 48 5.63 3.40 -3.53
N ASP A 49 6.34 4.54 -3.44
CA ASP A 49 5.87 5.81 -3.99
C ASP A 49 5.62 5.70 -5.50
N GLU A 50 6.57 5.15 -6.25
CA GLU A 50 6.47 4.96 -7.71
C GLU A 50 5.29 4.04 -8.08
N ILE A 51 5.06 2.96 -7.34
CA ILE A 51 3.92 2.06 -7.55
C ILE A 51 2.60 2.79 -7.30
N ILE A 52 2.49 3.60 -6.23
CA ILE A 52 1.29 4.39 -5.93
C ILE A 52 0.98 5.38 -7.06
N VAL A 53 2.00 6.11 -7.54
CA VAL A 53 1.86 7.04 -8.66
C VAL A 53 1.44 6.31 -9.94
N SER A 54 2.01 5.14 -10.22
CA SER A 54 1.65 4.31 -11.37
C SER A 54 0.21 3.80 -11.30
N ILE A 55 -0.24 3.32 -10.13
CA ILE A 55 -1.63 2.92 -9.91
C ILE A 55 -2.56 4.10 -10.19
N ARG A 56 -2.25 5.29 -9.67
CA ARG A 56 -3.02 6.52 -9.93
C ARG A 56 -3.14 6.79 -11.44
N GLY A 57 -2.05 6.64 -12.18
CA GLY A 57 -2.04 6.80 -13.65
C GLY A 57 -2.90 5.77 -14.37
N LEU A 58 -2.98 4.53 -13.88
CA LEU A 58 -3.78 3.47 -14.48
C LEU A 58 -5.28 3.63 -14.26
N LEU A 59 -5.74 4.36 -13.23
CA LEU A 59 -7.15 4.44 -12.87
C LEU A 59 -8.03 4.93 -14.03
N LYS A 60 -7.59 5.96 -14.75
CA LYS A 60 -8.31 6.52 -15.90
C LYS A 60 -8.45 5.50 -17.03
N SER A 61 -7.38 4.78 -17.35
CA SER A 61 -7.35 3.79 -18.45
C SER A 61 -8.24 2.58 -18.17
N PHE A 62 -8.45 2.25 -16.91
CA PHE A 62 -9.28 1.11 -16.49
C PHE A 62 -10.66 1.50 -15.98
N HIS A 63 -11.06 2.78 -16.11
CA HIS A 63 -12.34 3.31 -15.65
C HIS A 63 -12.59 3.03 -14.16
N ILE A 64 -11.54 3.08 -13.34
CA ILE A 64 -11.61 2.92 -11.90
C ILE A 64 -11.70 4.32 -11.28
N ARG A 65 -12.79 4.60 -10.57
CA ARG A 65 -12.95 5.86 -9.86
C ARG A 65 -12.40 5.72 -8.44
N PRO A 66 -11.62 6.69 -7.96
CA PRO A 66 -11.33 6.83 -6.53
C PRO A 66 -12.65 6.92 -5.73
N TYR A 67 -12.63 6.37 -4.53
CA TYR A 67 -13.77 6.44 -3.63
C TYR A 67 -13.85 7.79 -2.95
N ASN A 68 -15.05 8.35 -2.87
CA ASN A 68 -15.32 9.58 -2.15
C ASN A 68 -16.06 9.24 -0.86
N GLU A 69 -15.42 9.52 0.28
CA GLU A 69 -15.96 9.20 1.61
C GLU A 69 -17.23 10.00 1.96
N ASP A 70 -17.39 11.20 1.40
CA ASP A 70 -18.55 12.04 1.69
C ASP A 70 -19.80 11.63 0.91
N THR A 71 -19.62 11.14 -0.32
CA THR A 71 -20.72 10.74 -1.19
C THR A 71 -20.98 9.24 -1.21
N GLY A 72 -20.01 8.42 -0.79
CA GLY A 72 -20.07 6.96 -0.86
C GLY A 72 -19.90 6.39 -2.27
N TYR A 73 -19.49 7.20 -3.26
CA TYR A 73 -19.31 6.75 -4.64
C TYR A 73 -17.84 6.53 -4.99
N GLY A 74 -17.60 5.57 -5.88
CA GLY A 74 -16.27 5.19 -6.33
C GLY A 74 -15.87 3.80 -5.88
N LEU A 75 -14.64 3.38 -6.22
CA LEU A 75 -14.19 2.01 -5.98
C LEU A 75 -12.91 1.96 -5.14
N LEU A 76 -11.84 2.62 -5.60
CA LEU A 76 -10.53 2.54 -4.94
C LEU A 76 -10.45 3.54 -3.79
N ARG A 77 -10.35 3.04 -2.57
CA ARG A 77 -10.24 3.85 -1.34
C ARG A 77 -8.79 4.13 -0.98
N HIS A 78 -8.02 3.05 -0.84
CA HIS A 78 -6.62 3.11 -0.40
C HIS A 78 -5.75 2.14 -1.16
N VAL A 79 -4.47 2.40 -1.18
CA VAL A 79 -3.43 1.44 -1.56
C VAL A 79 -2.47 1.31 -0.39
N LEU A 80 -2.25 0.07 0.04
CA LEU A 80 -1.24 -0.27 1.03
C LEU A 80 -0.13 -1.03 0.32
N ILE A 81 1.11 -0.60 0.50
CA ILE A 81 2.29 -1.29 -0.03
C ILE A 81 3.15 -1.75 1.12
N ARG A 82 3.52 -3.02 1.09
CA ARG A 82 4.44 -3.60 2.06
C ARG A 82 5.66 -4.14 1.35
N THR A 83 6.83 -3.79 1.87
CA THR A 83 8.12 -4.19 1.29
C THR A 83 8.91 -5.01 2.29
N GLY A 84 9.52 -6.10 1.85
CA GLY A 84 10.51 -6.84 2.63
C GLY A 84 11.85 -6.11 2.56
N HIS A 85 12.40 -5.74 3.71
CA HIS A 85 13.66 -5.01 3.79
C HIS A 85 14.85 -5.83 3.28
N VAL A 86 14.92 -7.10 3.69
CA VAL A 86 16.00 -8.03 3.30
C VAL A 86 15.70 -8.70 1.97
N THR A 87 14.45 -9.13 1.77
CA THR A 87 14.08 -9.92 0.60
C THR A 87 13.77 -9.10 -0.65
N GLY A 88 13.45 -7.81 -0.49
CA GLY A 88 13.01 -6.95 -1.59
C GLY A 88 11.63 -7.31 -2.14
N GLN A 89 10.90 -8.25 -1.53
CA GLN A 89 9.55 -8.62 -1.97
C GLN A 89 8.57 -7.47 -1.75
N ILE A 90 7.65 -7.28 -2.69
CA ILE A 90 6.67 -6.19 -2.63
C ILE A 90 5.25 -6.76 -2.72
N MET A 91 4.41 -6.37 -1.77
CA MET A 91 2.98 -6.64 -1.77
C MET A 91 2.20 -5.35 -1.99
N VAL A 92 1.29 -5.39 -2.95
CA VAL A 92 0.32 -4.32 -3.21
C VAL A 92 -1.05 -4.76 -2.73
N VAL A 93 -1.67 -3.99 -1.86
CA VAL A 93 -3.04 -4.21 -1.38
C VAL A 93 -3.93 -3.08 -1.90
N LEU A 94 -4.87 -3.42 -2.77
CA LEU A 94 -5.87 -2.51 -3.29
C LEU A 94 -7.10 -2.57 -2.37
N VAL A 95 -7.37 -1.51 -1.63
CA VAL A 95 -8.55 -1.43 -0.76
C VAL A 95 -9.70 -0.86 -1.55
N LEU A 96 -10.70 -1.71 -1.79
CA LEU A 96 -11.85 -1.39 -2.65
C LEU A 96 -13.15 -1.34 -1.83
N ALA A 97 -14.06 -0.46 -2.22
CA ALA A 97 -15.41 -0.39 -1.66
C ALA A 97 -16.28 -1.59 -2.07
N SER A 98 -15.91 -2.30 -3.13
CA SER A 98 -16.59 -3.52 -3.58
C SER A 98 -15.59 -4.58 -4.07
N PRO A 99 -15.96 -5.88 -4.13
CA PRO A 99 -15.01 -6.94 -4.50
C PRO A 99 -14.66 -6.98 -5.99
N ILE A 100 -15.35 -6.21 -6.83
CA ILE A 100 -15.23 -6.29 -8.30
C ILE A 100 -14.29 -5.19 -8.79
N LEU A 101 -13.10 -5.59 -9.24
CA LEU A 101 -12.17 -4.72 -9.94
C LEU A 101 -12.41 -4.82 -11.46
N PRO A 102 -12.77 -3.73 -12.16
CA PRO A 102 -12.96 -3.74 -13.62
C PRO A 102 -11.68 -4.19 -14.33
N SER A 103 -11.83 -5.06 -15.33
CA SER A 103 -10.71 -5.58 -16.13
C SER A 103 -9.52 -6.08 -15.31
N LYS A 104 -9.79 -6.70 -14.16
CA LYS A 104 -8.81 -7.13 -13.15
C LYS A 104 -7.52 -7.70 -13.73
N ASN A 105 -7.62 -8.66 -14.66
CA ASN A 105 -6.45 -9.32 -15.23
C ASN A 105 -5.59 -8.38 -16.08
N ASN A 106 -6.22 -7.46 -16.82
CA ASN A 106 -5.49 -6.49 -17.64
C ASN A 106 -4.88 -5.39 -16.77
N PHE A 107 -5.58 -4.97 -15.70
CA PHE A 107 -5.04 -4.04 -14.71
C PHE A 107 -3.77 -4.61 -14.07
N VAL A 108 -3.81 -5.85 -13.58
CA VAL A 108 -2.65 -6.53 -12.98
C VAL A 108 -1.51 -6.64 -14.00
N LYS A 109 -1.79 -7.05 -15.24
CA LYS A 109 -0.76 -7.12 -16.30
C LYS A 109 -0.12 -5.77 -16.58
N ALA A 110 -0.91 -4.69 -16.63
CA ALA A 110 -0.39 -3.34 -16.85
C ALA A 110 0.48 -2.88 -15.67
N LEU A 111 0.05 -3.14 -14.45
CA LEU A 111 0.81 -2.81 -13.25
C LEU A 111 2.14 -3.56 -13.20
N LEU A 112 2.13 -4.88 -13.44
CA LEU A 112 3.33 -5.71 -13.45
C LEU A 112 4.28 -5.40 -14.62
N LYS A 113 3.78 -4.84 -15.71
CA LYS A 113 4.63 -4.36 -16.82
C LYS A 113 5.43 -3.12 -16.41
N LEU A 114 4.84 -2.25 -15.58
CA LEU A 114 5.51 -1.06 -15.03
C LEU A 114 6.41 -1.42 -13.85
N HIS A 115 5.99 -2.38 -13.03
CA HIS A 115 6.63 -2.78 -11.78
C HIS A 115 6.77 -4.31 -11.71
N PRO A 116 7.73 -4.91 -12.43
CA PRO A 116 7.95 -6.37 -12.44
C PRO A 116 8.44 -6.92 -11.10
N GLU A 117 8.93 -6.06 -10.21
CA GLU A 117 9.36 -6.38 -8.85
C GLU A 117 8.22 -6.72 -7.89
N ILE A 118 6.96 -6.42 -8.24
CA ILE A 118 5.79 -6.74 -7.42
C ILE A 118 5.66 -8.26 -7.28
N THR A 119 5.71 -8.75 -6.04
CA THR A 119 5.63 -10.17 -5.72
C THR A 119 4.20 -10.68 -5.63
N THR A 120 3.28 -9.84 -5.12
CA THR A 120 1.88 -10.22 -4.93
C THR A 120 0.95 -9.01 -4.93
N VAL A 121 -0.28 -9.21 -5.43
CA VAL A 121 -1.34 -8.20 -5.42
C VAL A 121 -2.60 -8.80 -4.78
N VAL A 122 -3.16 -8.09 -3.82
CA VAL A 122 -4.34 -8.48 -3.05
C VAL A 122 -5.39 -7.40 -3.16
N ILE A 123 -6.65 -7.78 -3.35
CA ILE A 123 -7.81 -6.93 -3.12
C ILE A 123 -8.25 -7.11 -1.67
N ASN A 124 -8.35 -6.04 -0.93
CA ASN A 124 -9.03 -6.00 0.36
C ASN A 124 -10.36 -5.25 0.19
N VAL A 125 -11.46 -5.82 0.65
CA VAL A 125 -12.79 -5.21 0.50
C VAL A 125 -13.17 -4.52 1.79
N ASN A 126 -13.28 -3.19 1.72
CA ASN A 126 -13.77 -2.37 2.81
C ASN A 126 -14.96 -1.52 2.33
N ASN A 127 -16.16 -1.99 2.59
CA ASN A 127 -17.42 -1.31 2.29
C ASN A 127 -18.02 -0.60 3.51
N ARG A 128 -17.27 -0.49 4.61
CA ARG A 128 -17.72 0.13 5.86
C ARG A 128 -17.42 1.62 5.86
N ASN A 129 -18.29 2.39 6.50
CA ASN A 129 -18.04 3.79 6.80
C ASN A 129 -17.36 3.90 8.18
N THR A 130 -16.10 3.53 8.25
CA THR A 130 -15.27 3.52 9.47
C THR A 130 -13.88 4.05 9.17
N SER A 131 -13.15 4.48 10.19
CA SER A 131 -11.74 4.90 10.10
C SER A 131 -10.77 3.74 9.84
N MET A 132 -11.23 2.50 9.85
CA MET A 132 -10.38 1.34 9.56
C MET A 132 -10.07 1.27 8.06
N VAL A 133 -8.79 1.18 7.73
CA VAL A 133 -8.32 1.11 6.33
C VAL A 133 -8.68 -0.24 5.70
N LEU A 134 -8.40 -1.35 6.39
CA LEU A 134 -8.61 -2.69 5.87
C LEU A 134 -9.98 -3.26 6.32
N GLY A 135 -10.71 -3.83 5.38
CA GLY A 135 -11.92 -4.61 5.62
C GLY A 135 -11.60 -6.08 5.92
N ASP A 136 -12.64 -6.90 6.10
CA ASP A 136 -12.48 -8.30 6.55
C ASP A 136 -12.18 -9.28 5.41
N LYS A 137 -12.61 -8.98 4.19
CA LYS A 137 -12.50 -9.89 3.05
C LYS A 137 -11.30 -9.55 2.17
N GLU A 138 -10.53 -10.58 1.83
CA GLU A 138 -9.35 -10.46 0.98
C GLU A 138 -9.43 -11.45 -0.19
N HIS A 139 -8.94 -11.02 -1.35
CA HIS A 139 -8.86 -11.83 -2.56
C HIS A 139 -7.49 -11.64 -3.20
N VAL A 140 -6.70 -12.71 -3.26
CA VAL A 140 -5.43 -12.70 -3.98
C VAL A 140 -5.71 -12.68 -5.48
N ILE A 141 -5.16 -11.70 -6.19
CA ILE A 141 -5.32 -11.57 -7.64
C ILE A 141 -4.02 -11.76 -8.42
N TYR A 142 -2.88 -11.78 -7.70
CA TYR A 142 -1.57 -12.15 -8.23
C TYR A 142 -0.66 -12.63 -7.09
N GLY A 143 0.18 -13.61 -7.36
CA GLY A 143 1.14 -14.14 -6.40
C GLY A 143 0.52 -14.98 -5.29
N LYS A 144 1.15 -14.97 -4.11
CA LYS A 144 0.79 -15.84 -2.97
C LYS A 144 -0.14 -15.19 -1.94
N GLY A 145 -0.37 -13.85 -2.01
CA GLY A 145 -1.14 -13.09 -1.03
C GLY A 145 -0.36 -12.75 0.25
N TYR A 146 0.94 -12.98 0.27
CA TYR A 146 1.87 -12.61 1.33
C TYR A 146 3.26 -12.38 0.76
N ILE A 147 4.10 -11.67 1.51
CA ILE A 147 5.54 -11.58 1.29
C ILE A 147 6.27 -12.22 2.46
N GLU A 148 7.54 -12.50 2.26
CA GLU A 148 8.43 -12.98 3.32
C GLU A 148 9.54 -11.95 3.52
N ASP A 149 9.94 -11.77 4.77
CA ASP A 149 11.10 -10.95 5.12
C ASP A 149 11.90 -11.60 6.25
N GLU A 150 13.08 -11.06 6.51
CA GLU A 150 13.95 -11.54 7.56
C GLU A 150 14.21 -10.44 8.59
N LEU A 151 14.11 -10.80 9.87
CA LEU A 151 14.38 -9.90 10.99
C LEU A 151 15.07 -10.71 12.12
N CYS A 152 16.19 -10.23 12.63
CA CYS A 152 17.01 -10.92 13.65
C CYS A 152 17.34 -12.36 13.27
N GLY A 153 17.65 -12.63 11.98
CA GLY A 153 17.94 -13.97 11.46
C GLY A 153 16.74 -14.93 11.45
N LYS A 154 15.53 -14.45 11.61
CA LYS A 154 14.29 -15.22 11.54
C LYS A 154 13.44 -14.78 10.35
N ARG A 155 12.91 -15.77 9.62
CA ARG A 155 12.03 -15.51 8.48
C ARG A 155 10.57 -15.35 8.95
N PHE A 156 9.94 -14.26 8.51
CA PHE A 156 8.55 -13.93 8.79
C PHE A 156 7.73 -13.92 7.51
N ARG A 157 6.50 -14.39 7.62
CA ARG A 157 5.50 -14.27 6.57
C ARG A 157 4.58 -13.09 6.91
N ILE A 158 4.46 -12.15 5.99
CA ILE A 158 3.74 -10.90 6.15
C ILE A 158 2.53 -10.91 5.24
N SER A 159 1.32 -10.95 5.82
CA SER A 159 0.04 -10.81 5.13
C SER A 159 -0.43 -9.34 5.14
N PRO A 160 -1.50 -8.96 4.40
CA PRO A 160 -2.00 -7.59 4.43
C PRO A 160 -2.30 -7.04 5.83
N LYS A 161 -2.75 -7.89 6.74
CA LYS A 161 -3.15 -7.52 8.12
C LYS A 161 -2.12 -7.85 9.20
N SER A 162 -1.02 -8.51 8.85
CA SER A 162 0.02 -8.85 9.84
C SER A 162 0.64 -7.57 10.40
N PHE A 163 0.77 -7.51 11.73
CA PHE A 163 1.65 -6.51 12.31
C PHE A 163 3.10 -6.88 11.97
N TYR A 164 3.86 -5.94 11.46
CA TYR A 164 5.29 -6.04 11.24
C TYR A 164 5.91 -4.66 11.45
N GLN A 165 7.06 -4.61 12.11
CA GLN A 165 7.72 -3.33 12.42
C GLN A 165 8.15 -2.64 11.13
N VAL A 166 7.77 -1.38 10.98
CA VAL A 166 8.01 -0.59 9.76
C VAL A 166 9.48 -0.17 9.58
N ASN A 167 10.25 -0.17 10.66
CA ASN A 167 11.67 0.15 10.67
C ASN A 167 12.51 -1.05 11.16
N PRO A 168 12.85 -2.01 10.28
CA PRO A 168 13.49 -3.25 10.66
C PRO A 168 14.89 -3.02 11.27
N VAL A 169 15.67 -2.05 10.77
CA VAL A 169 17.00 -1.75 11.29
C VAL A 169 16.95 -1.33 12.77
N GLN A 170 16.05 -0.40 13.11
CA GLN A 170 15.88 0.02 14.51
C GLN A 170 15.25 -1.08 15.36
N THR A 171 14.42 -1.91 14.77
CA THR A 171 13.82 -3.07 15.46
C THR A 171 14.87 -4.09 15.87
N GLU A 172 15.84 -4.40 15.01
CA GLU A 172 16.94 -5.31 15.35
C GLU A 172 17.79 -4.77 16.51
N ILE A 173 18.07 -3.47 16.50
CA ILE A 173 18.80 -2.81 17.61
C ILE A 173 18.00 -2.92 18.90
N LEU A 174 16.69 -2.62 18.86
CA LEU A 174 15.80 -2.69 20.02
C LEU A 174 15.71 -4.11 20.58
N TYR A 175 15.50 -5.10 19.71
CA TYR A 175 15.38 -6.50 20.13
C TYR A 175 16.72 -7.06 20.64
N GLY A 176 17.85 -6.67 20.03
CA GLY A 176 19.18 -6.99 20.53
C GLY A 176 19.35 -6.48 21.96
N LYS A 177 18.98 -5.23 22.23
CA LYS A 177 19.02 -4.67 23.58
C LYS A 177 18.11 -5.39 24.57
N ALA A 178 16.91 -5.76 24.17
CA ALA A 178 15.97 -6.51 25.04
C ALA A 178 16.48 -7.89 25.41
N LEU A 179 17.34 -8.51 24.58
CA LEU A 179 17.95 -9.82 24.87
C LEU A 179 19.16 -9.76 25.81
N GLU A 180 19.73 -8.56 26.05
CA GLU A 180 20.83 -8.32 26.96
C GLU A 180 20.36 -8.26 28.44
N TYR A 181 19.05 -8.16 28.71
CA TYR A 181 18.42 -8.09 30.02
C TYR A 181 17.69 -9.38 30.41
#